data_67df4a04cec44a193ff3332e54b93d98
#
_entry.id   67df4a04cec44a193ff3332e54b93d98
#
_cell.length_a   1.000
_cell.length_b   1.000
_cell.length_c   1.000
_cell.angle_alpha   90.00
_cell.angle_beta   90.00
_cell.angle_gamma   90.00
#
_symmetry.space_group_name_H-M   'P 1'
#
loop_
_entity.id
_entity.type
_entity.pdbx_description
1 polymer ?
#
loop_
_entity_poly.entity_id
_entity_poly.type
_entity_poly.pdbx_seq_one_letter_code
_entity_poly.pdbx_strand_id
1 'polypeptide(L)'
;MRAESHLRVGEQWMMADEPQQAADEFTAAIEDGGSTFGNPSVYLARALFALGRDQEAEQLLAVLAAKRESITPRTCDLVAELLTEQGDLQRALEWATAGVQHCVARADDNELQLLLRLRYRIRVDLGLDEDDYDRMLDATHRQG
;
A
#
# COMPACT_ATOMS: atom_id res chain seq x y z
N MET A 1 -24.11 -2.62 7.22
CA MET A 1 -22.85 -3.37 7.17
C MET A 1 -21.71 -2.45 7.58
N ARG A 2 -20.80 -2.91 8.43
CA ARG A 2 -19.66 -2.11 8.90
C ARG A 2 -18.58 -1.98 7.84
N ALA A 3 -17.73 -0.98 8.00
CA ALA A 3 -16.63 -0.70 7.06
C ALA A 3 -15.78 -1.94 6.76
N GLU A 4 -15.39 -2.69 7.79
CA GLU A 4 -14.57 -3.90 7.59
C GLU A 4 -15.30 -4.95 6.76
N SER A 5 -16.59 -5.12 6.96
CA SER A 5 -17.39 -6.07 6.17
C SER A 5 -17.46 -5.66 4.70
N HIS A 6 -17.66 -4.37 4.44
CA HIS A 6 -17.64 -3.85 3.07
C HIS A 6 -16.28 -4.07 2.42
N LEU A 7 -15.20 -3.85 3.17
CA LEU A 7 -13.84 -4.05 2.67
C LEU A 7 -13.62 -5.50 2.24
N ARG A 8 -14.03 -6.45 3.08
CA ARG A 8 -13.89 -7.88 2.76
C ARG A 8 -14.69 -8.29 1.55
N VAL A 9 -15.93 -7.82 1.45
CA VAL A 9 -16.80 -8.13 0.30
C VAL A 9 -16.19 -7.53 -0.97
N GLY A 10 -15.67 -6.31 -0.88
CA GLY A 10 -14.98 -5.67 -2.01
C GLY A 10 -13.78 -6.49 -2.47
N GLU A 11 -12.97 -7.01 -1.53
CA GLU A 11 -11.83 -7.85 -1.90
C GLU A 11 -12.27 -9.13 -2.62
N GLN A 12 -13.38 -9.73 -2.19
CA GLN A 12 -13.93 -10.90 -2.87
C GLN A 12 -14.36 -10.57 -4.30
N TRP A 13 -14.96 -9.41 -4.52
CA TRP A 13 -15.30 -8.95 -5.86
C TRP A 13 -14.07 -8.74 -6.73
N MET A 14 -12.98 -8.20 -6.16
CA MET A 14 -11.72 -8.07 -6.91
C MET A 14 -11.18 -9.44 -7.31
N MET A 15 -11.23 -10.41 -6.41
CA MET A 15 -10.80 -11.78 -6.70
C MET A 15 -11.66 -12.44 -7.78
N ALA A 16 -12.92 -12.04 -7.88
CA ALA A 16 -13.85 -12.53 -8.89
C ALA A 16 -13.74 -11.74 -10.22
N ASP A 17 -12.78 -10.81 -10.30
CA ASP A 17 -12.58 -9.93 -11.47
C ASP A 17 -13.82 -9.07 -11.77
N GLU A 18 -14.43 -8.54 -10.70
CA GLU A 18 -15.58 -7.66 -10.76
C GLU A 18 -15.25 -6.32 -10.10
N PRO A 19 -14.40 -5.49 -10.76
CA PRO A 19 -13.89 -4.27 -10.13
C PRO A 19 -14.95 -3.20 -9.87
N GLN A 20 -16.05 -3.17 -10.63
CA GLN A 20 -17.11 -2.20 -10.36
C GLN A 20 -17.84 -2.50 -9.05
N GLN A 21 -18.20 -3.75 -8.81
CA GLN A 21 -18.81 -4.17 -7.55
C GLN A 21 -17.84 -3.95 -6.39
N ALA A 22 -16.55 -4.23 -6.63
CA ALA A 22 -15.52 -3.96 -5.62
C ALA A 22 -15.45 -2.47 -5.28
N ALA A 23 -15.44 -1.61 -6.28
CA ALA A 23 -15.39 -0.15 -6.07
C ALA A 23 -16.59 0.33 -5.26
N ASP A 24 -17.78 -0.19 -5.54
CA ASP A 24 -19.00 0.17 -4.80
C ASP A 24 -18.86 -0.22 -3.33
N GLU A 25 -18.33 -1.40 -3.03
CA GLU A 25 -18.14 -1.84 -1.65
C GLU A 25 -17.05 -1.04 -0.93
N PHE A 26 -15.93 -0.73 -1.60
CA PHE A 26 -14.89 0.08 -1.01
C PHE A 26 -15.38 1.50 -0.73
N THR A 27 -16.20 2.06 -1.62
CA THR A 27 -16.83 3.37 -1.39
C THR A 27 -17.74 3.31 -0.17
N ALA A 28 -18.52 2.25 -0.03
CA ALA A 28 -19.39 2.06 1.14
C ALA A 28 -18.58 1.96 2.44
N ALA A 29 -17.41 1.31 2.40
CA ALA A 29 -16.51 1.24 3.56
C ALA A 29 -16.03 2.63 3.97
N ILE A 30 -15.65 3.45 2.99
CA ILE A 30 -15.21 4.84 3.25
C ILE A 30 -16.35 5.65 3.84
N GLU A 31 -17.54 5.56 3.28
CA GLU A 31 -18.72 6.30 3.75
C GLU A 31 -19.13 5.89 5.17
N ASP A 32 -19.00 4.61 5.51
CA ASP A 32 -19.25 4.14 6.86
C ASP A 32 -18.29 4.77 7.88
N GLY A 33 -17.03 4.95 7.49
CA GLY A 33 -16.03 5.64 8.29
C GLY A 33 -15.50 4.86 9.48
N GLY A 34 -15.91 3.62 9.66
CA GLY A 34 -15.43 2.76 10.76
C GLY A 34 -14.03 2.25 10.52
N SER A 35 -13.46 1.64 11.57
CA SER A 35 -12.10 1.08 11.52
C SER A 35 -12.01 -0.08 10.54
N THR A 36 -10.92 -0.13 9.79
CA THR A 36 -10.58 -1.22 8.87
C THR A 36 -9.13 -1.62 9.05
N PHE A 37 -8.83 -2.88 8.75
CA PHE A 37 -7.45 -3.37 8.82
C PHE A 37 -6.55 -2.68 7.78
N GLY A 38 -7.06 -2.52 6.57
CA GLY A 38 -6.36 -1.77 5.52
C GLY A 38 -7.12 -0.51 5.16
N ASN A 39 -6.45 0.49 4.62
CA ASN A 39 -7.08 1.76 4.24
C ASN A 39 -7.98 1.56 3.01
N PRO A 40 -9.30 1.75 3.13
CA PRO A 40 -10.23 1.50 2.02
C PRO A 40 -9.94 2.35 0.78
N SER A 41 -9.35 3.54 0.95
CA SER A 41 -9.01 4.40 -0.19
C SER A 41 -7.98 3.75 -1.11
N VAL A 42 -7.04 2.98 -0.57
CA VAL A 42 -6.04 2.27 -1.38
C VAL A 42 -6.71 1.15 -2.18
N TYR A 43 -7.62 0.40 -1.55
CA TYR A 43 -8.37 -0.64 -2.23
C TYR A 43 -9.25 -0.06 -3.33
N LEU A 44 -9.90 1.08 -3.06
CA LEU A 44 -10.70 1.78 -4.07
C LEU A 44 -9.83 2.22 -5.25
N ALA A 45 -8.65 2.78 -4.98
CA ALA A 45 -7.73 3.18 -6.03
C ALA A 45 -7.35 1.99 -6.93
N ARG A 46 -7.10 0.82 -6.34
CA ARG A 46 -6.81 -0.39 -7.10
C ARG A 46 -7.97 -0.77 -8.02
N ALA A 47 -9.20 -0.74 -7.51
CA ALA A 47 -10.39 -1.05 -8.31
C ALA A 47 -10.56 -0.04 -9.45
N LEU A 48 -10.30 1.23 -9.18
CA LEU A 48 -10.40 2.29 -10.19
C LEU A 48 -9.36 2.10 -11.30
N PHE A 49 -8.12 1.74 -10.96
CA PHE A 49 -7.12 1.40 -11.97
C PHE A 49 -7.59 0.21 -12.83
N ALA A 50 -8.16 -0.81 -12.20
CA ALA A 50 -8.68 -1.98 -12.93
C ALA A 50 -9.80 -1.60 -13.89
N LEU A 51 -10.56 -0.54 -13.58
CA LEU A 51 -11.64 -0.02 -14.42
C LEU A 51 -11.15 0.94 -15.50
N GLY A 52 -9.85 1.26 -15.53
CA GLY A 52 -9.30 2.26 -16.42
C GLY A 52 -9.60 3.70 -15.99
N ARG A 53 -10.08 3.89 -14.77
CA ARG A 53 -10.40 5.22 -14.20
C ARG A 53 -9.18 5.76 -13.44
N ASP A 54 -8.07 5.87 -14.16
CA ASP A 54 -6.76 6.16 -13.58
C ASP A 54 -6.70 7.52 -12.90
N GLN A 55 -7.37 8.52 -13.48
CA GLN A 55 -7.36 9.87 -12.92
C GLN A 55 -8.00 9.91 -11.53
N GLU A 56 -9.11 9.21 -11.36
CA GLU A 56 -9.78 9.14 -10.06
C GLU A 56 -8.92 8.38 -9.05
N ALA A 57 -8.26 7.29 -9.48
CA ALA A 57 -7.33 6.56 -8.63
C ALA A 57 -6.18 7.45 -8.18
N GLU A 58 -5.61 8.23 -9.11
CA GLU A 58 -4.50 9.14 -8.79
C GLU A 58 -4.93 10.26 -7.83
N GLN A 59 -6.17 10.71 -7.90
CA GLN A 59 -6.69 11.70 -6.95
C GLN A 59 -6.71 11.16 -5.53
N LEU A 60 -7.11 9.91 -5.36
CA LEU A 60 -7.08 9.25 -4.04
C LEU A 60 -5.65 9.14 -3.51
N LEU A 61 -4.71 8.75 -4.37
CA LEU A 61 -3.31 8.64 -3.99
C LEU A 61 -2.72 10.01 -3.64
N ALA A 62 -3.13 11.07 -4.35
CA ALA A 62 -2.66 12.42 -4.07
C ALA A 62 -3.11 12.89 -2.68
N VAL A 63 -4.35 12.59 -2.28
CA VAL A 63 -4.84 12.91 -0.94
C VAL A 63 -4.00 12.21 0.12
N LEU A 64 -3.67 10.93 -0.09
CA LEU A 64 -2.83 10.19 0.83
C LEU A 64 -1.40 10.75 0.87
N ALA A 65 -0.85 11.10 -0.29
CA ALA A 65 0.50 11.66 -0.37
C ALA A 65 0.63 12.98 0.38
N ALA A 66 -0.42 13.81 0.37
CA ALA A 66 -0.41 15.10 1.06
C ALA A 66 -0.27 14.95 2.58
N LYS A 67 -0.62 13.81 3.14
CA LYS A 67 -0.50 13.53 4.57
C LYS A 67 0.37 12.32 4.88
N ARG A 68 1.33 12.03 3.99
CA ARG A 68 2.17 10.83 4.08
C ARG A 68 2.90 10.67 5.41
N GLU A 69 3.29 11.79 6.04
CA GLU A 69 3.99 11.77 7.32
C GLU A 69 3.13 11.26 8.49
N SER A 70 1.81 11.38 8.37
CA SER A 70 0.87 10.93 9.40
C SER A 70 0.21 9.58 9.08
N ILE A 71 0.52 9.01 7.94
CA ILE A 71 -0.07 7.74 7.49
C ILE A 71 0.65 6.56 8.16
N THR A 72 -0.11 5.50 8.44
CA THR A 72 0.46 4.31 9.08
C THR A 72 1.41 3.56 8.16
N PRO A 73 2.39 2.82 8.73
CA PRO A 73 3.26 1.96 7.91
C PRO A 73 2.47 0.97 7.05
N ARG A 74 1.37 0.43 7.58
CA ARG A 74 0.50 -0.47 6.81
C ARG A 74 -0.02 0.17 5.54
N THR A 75 -0.48 1.42 5.63
CA THR A 75 -0.98 2.14 4.45
C THR A 75 0.16 2.41 3.47
N CYS A 76 1.35 2.77 3.96
CA CYS A 76 2.51 2.94 3.09
C CYS A 76 2.83 1.67 2.31
N ASP A 77 2.77 0.51 2.97
CA ASP A 77 2.97 -0.79 2.34
C ASP A 77 1.93 -1.03 1.24
N LEU A 78 0.65 -0.80 1.54
CA LEU A 78 -0.43 -1.01 0.57
C LEU A 78 -0.28 -0.12 -0.66
N VAL A 79 0.08 1.16 -0.46
CA VAL A 79 0.29 2.08 -1.58
C VAL A 79 1.51 1.67 -2.40
N ALA A 80 2.60 1.29 -1.75
CA ALA A 80 3.81 0.85 -2.44
C ALA A 80 3.53 -0.41 -3.28
N GLU A 81 2.78 -1.37 -2.74
CA GLU A 81 2.39 -2.57 -3.48
C GLU A 81 1.52 -2.22 -4.69
N LEU A 82 0.54 -1.34 -4.50
CA LEU A 82 -0.32 -0.89 -5.60
C LEU A 82 0.49 -0.23 -6.72
N LEU A 83 1.39 0.67 -6.36
CA LEU A 83 2.23 1.36 -7.36
C LEU A 83 3.18 0.39 -8.06
N THR A 84 3.68 -0.61 -7.36
CA THR A 84 4.48 -1.68 -7.96
C THR A 84 3.66 -2.43 -9.02
N GLU A 85 2.41 -2.76 -8.70
CA GLU A 85 1.50 -3.41 -9.66
C GLU A 85 1.26 -2.55 -10.89
N GLN A 86 1.20 -1.22 -10.71
CA GLN A 86 1.01 -0.29 -11.83
C GLN A 86 2.31 0.00 -12.60
N GLY A 87 3.43 -0.55 -12.17
CA GLY A 87 4.71 -0.35 -12.82
C GLY A 87 5.41 0.95 -12.46
N ASP A 88 4.90 1.69 -11.48
CA ASP A 88 5.50 2.96 -11.04
C ASP A 88 6.46 2.70 -9.87
N LEU A 89 7.63 2.16 -10.20
CA LEU A 89 8.60 1.75 -9.19
C LEU A 89 9.21 2.93 -8.43
N GLN A 90 9.32 4.10 -9.05
CA GLN A 90 9.86 5.29 -8.38
C GLN A 90 8.96 5.72 -7.23
N ARG A 91 7.66 5.88 -7.48
CA ARG A 91 6.73 6.25 -6.41
C ARG A 91 6.58 5.12 -5.39
N ALA A 92 6.59 3.88 -5.86
CA ALA A 92 6.55 2.73 -4.95
C ALA A 92 7.73 2.77 -3.96
N LEU A 93 8.93 3.10 -4.45
CA LEU A 93 10.11 3.22 -3.59
C LEU A 93 9.95 4.34 -2.56
N GLU A 94 9.41 5.48 -2.96
CA GLU A 94 9.16 6.60 -2.05
C GLU A 94 8.23 6.19 -0.90
N TRP A 95 7.15 5.48 -1.22
CA TRP A 95 6.20 5.02 -0.21
C TRP A 95 6.78 3.94 0.69
N ALA A 96 7.49 2.98 0.13
CA ALA A 96 8.14 1.93 0.93
C ALA A 96 9.18 2.55 1.88
N THR A 97 9.95 3.53 1.41
CA THR A 97 10.94 4.23 2.24
C THR A 97 10.25 5.00 3.36
N ALA A 98 9.16 5.71 3.07
CA ALA A 98 8.39 6.42 4.09
C ALA A 98 7.88 5.45 5.17
N GLY A 99 7.39 4.28 4.75
CA GLY A 99 6.94 3.26 5.69
C GLY A 99 8.04 2.73 6.58
N VAL A 100 9.22 2.47 6.01
CA VAL A 100 10.39 2.05 6.79
C VAL A 100 10.78 3.13 7.80
N GLN A 101 10.82 4.39 7.38
CA GLN A 101 11.16 5.51 8.26
C GLN A 101 10.18 5.63 9.42
N HIS A 102 8.88 5.45 9.17
CA HIS A 102 7.86 5.47 10.22
C HIS A 102 8.09 4.34 11.24
N CYS A 103 8.39 3.14 10.76
CA CYS A 103 8.66 2.00 11.64
C CYS A 103 9.88 2.24 12.51
N VAL A 104 10.96 2.74 11.91
CA VAL A 104 12.21 3.01 12.65
C VAL A 104 12.00 4.11 13.70
N ALA A 105 11.33 5.20 13.32
CA ALA A 105 11.09 6.33 14.21
C ALA A 105 10.24 5.97 15.42
N ARG A 106 9.32 5.02 15.27
CA ARG A 106 8.38 4.62 16.33
C ARG A 106 8.78 3.32 17.02
N ALA A 107 9.90 2.73 16.63
CA ALA A 107 10.34 1.41 17.09
C ALA A 107 9.23 0.36 16.92
N ASP A 108 8.49 0.45 15.80
CA ASP A 108 7.40 -0.46 15.44
C ASP A 108 7.93 -1.51 14.47
N ASP A 109 8.15 -2.73 14.95
CA ASP A 109 8.74 -3.79 14.14
C ASP A 109 7.69 -4.62 13.38
N ASN A 110 6.39 -4.38 13.63
CA ASN A 110 5.34 -5.22 13.04
C ASN A 110 5.31 -5.21 11.52
N GLU A 111 5.46 -4.03 10.92
CA GLU A 111 5.45 -3.89 9.46
C GLU A 111 6.86 -3.73 8.88
N LEU A 112 7.87 -3.58 9.73
CA LEU A 112 9.22 -3.22 9.29
C LEU A 112 9.80 -4.24 8.32
N GLN A 113 9.73 -5.52 8.64
CA GLN A 113 10.33 -6.56 7.81
C GLN A 113 9.65 -6.68 6.45
N LEU A 114 8.32 -6.55 6.42
CA LEU A 114 7.56 -6.55 5.17
C LEU A 114 7.96 -5.38 4.28
N LEU A 115 8.06 -4.20 4.86
CA LEU A 115 8.44 -2.97 4.14
C LEU A 115 9.88 -3.04 3.65
N LEU A 116 10.80 -3.55 4.46
CA LEU A 116 12.19 -3.72 4.05
C LEU A 116 12.30 -4.67 2.87
N ARG A 117 11.56 -5.78 2.87
CA ARG A 117 11.57 -6.74 1.75
C ARG A 117 10.98 -6.15 0.48
N LEU A 118 9.86 -5.46 0.60
CA LEU A 118 9.22 -4.81 -0.54
C LEU A 118 10.15 -3.75 -1.13
N ARG A 119 10.72 -2.91 -0.27
CA ARG A 119 11.66 -1.87 -0.67
C ARG A 119 12.88 -2.45 -1.37
N TYR A 120 13.43 -3.53 -0.83
CA TYR A 120 14.60 -4.20 -1.41
C TYR A 120 14.28 -4.71 -2.82
N ARG A 121 13.15 -5.37 -3.02
CA ARG A 121 12.73 -5.85 -4.36
C ARG A 121 12.61 -4.70 -5.35
N ILE A 122 11.98 -3.61 -4.93
CA ILE A 122 11.82 -2.44 -5.80
C ILE A 122 13.19 -1.89 -6.19
N ARG A 123 14.11 -1.77 -5.25
CA ARG A 123 15.46 -1.25 -5.51
C ARG A 123 16.23 -2.16 -6.45
N VAL A 124 16.12 -3.47 -6.28
CA VAL A 124 16.73 -4.44 -7.20
C VAL A 124 16.17 -4.24 -8.61
N ASP A 125 14.86 -4.12 -8.74
CA ASP A 125 14.21 -3.93 -10.04
C ASP A 125 14.61 -2.61 -10.70
N LEU A 126 14.92 -1.59 -9.88
CA LEU A 126 15.43 -0.30 -10.37
C LEU A 126 16.93 -0.31 -10.63
N GLY A 127 17.64 -1.39 -10.32
CA GLY A 127 19.07 -1.49 -10.52
C GLY A 127 19.90 -0.66 -9.56
N LEU A 128 19.39 -0.39 -8.37
CA LEU A 128 20.08 0.43 -7.36
C LEU A 128 20.97 -0.43 -6.47
N ASP A 129 22.10 0.15 -6.06
CA ASP A 129 23.02 -0.49 -5.13
C ASP A 129 22.42 -0.57 -3.71
N GLU A 130 22.93 -1.49 -2.90
CA GLU A 130 22.49 -1.63 -1.51
C GLU A 130 22.73 -0.35 -0.72
N ASP A 131 21.74 -0.01 0.12
CA ASP A 131 21.86 1.08 1.09
C ASP A 131 21.74 0.55 2.52
N ASP A 132 21.73 1.44 3.50
CA ASP A 132 21.70 1.05 4.91
C ASP A 132 20.45 0.27 5.28
N TYR A 133 19.29 0.61 4.71
CA TYR A 133 18.06 -0.13 4.97
C TYR A 133 18.13 -1.54 4.36
N ASP A 134 18.70 -1.69 3.18
CA ASP A 134 18.89 -3.01 2.57
C ASP A 134 19.76 -3.89 3.44
N ARG A 135 20.79 -3.31 4.06
CA ARG A 135 21.67 -4.03 4.99
C ARG A 135 20.96 -4.49 6.26
N MET A 136 19.95 -3.75 6.72
CA MET A 136 19.10 -4.18 7.83
C MET A 136 18.37 -5.47 7.48
N LEU A 137 17.84 -5.55 6.27
CA LEU A 137 17.17 -6.76 5.78
C LEU A 137 18.15 -7.94 5.71
N ASP A 138 19.36 -7.71 5.21
CA ASP A 138 20.39 -8.74 5.14
C ASP A 138 20.70 -9.35 6.49
N ALA A 139 20.85 -8.51 7.51
CA ALA A 139 21.17 -8.97 8.85
C ALA A 139 20.10 -9.92 9.43
N THR A 140 18.84 -9.75 9.00
CA THR A 140 17.71 -10.48 9.56
C THR A 140 17.20 -11.62 8.67
N HIS A 141 17.40 -11.56 7.35
CA HIS A 141 16.75 -12.48 6.41
C HIS A 141 17.69 -13.23 5.47
N ARG A 142 18.88 -12.74 5.19
CA ARG A 142 19.82 -13.47 4.35
C ARG A 142 20.43 -14.69 5.05
N GLN A 143 20.29 -14.76 6.35
CA GLN A 143 20.82 -15.86 7.15
C GLN A 143 19.79 -16.96 7.41
N GLY A 144 18.54 -16.73 7.04
CA GLY A 144 17.47 -17.67 7.33
C GLY A 144 17.07 -18.57 6.19
#